data_6aa3416c417d2faed5d338a99492e112
#
_entry.id   6aa3416c417d2faed5d338a99492e112
#
_cell.length_a   1.000
_cell.length_b   1.000
_cell.length_c   1.000
_cell.angle_alpha   90.00
_cell.angle_beta   90.00
_cell.angle_gamma   90.00
#
_symmetry.space_group_name_H-M   'P 1'
#
loop_
_entity.id
_entity.type
_entity.pdbx_description
1 polymer ?
#
loop_
_entity_poly.entity_id
_entity_poly.type
_entity_poly.pdbx_seq_one_letter_code
_entity_poly.pdbx_strand_id
1 'polypeptide(L)'
;MAKVLCVLYDDPVDGYPKTYPRDDLPRLDGYPGGQTLPTPQGVDFTPGQLLGSVSGELGLRKFLEAQGHTLVVTSDKDGDDSEFDRELADAEIVISQPFWPAYLTAERIARAPKLKLAVTAGIGSDHVDLDAAIAHGVTVAEVTYCNSISVAEHVVMMILSQVRNYLPSHQVVLDGGWNIADCVARSYDVEGMHIGTVAAGRIGTAVLRRLAPFDVHLHYTDRHRLPAEVERELNLTFHPSAADLVPHCDVVTINAPLHPETEGLFGDELIASMKRGAYLINTARAKIADRDAVVRALESGQLAGYAGDVWYPQPAPADHPWRTMPYQGMTPHISGSSLSAQARYAAGTREILEDHFGGSPIRDEYLIVDGGKLAGTGAHSYSTR
;
A
#
# COMPACT_ATOMS: atom_id res chain seq x y z
N MET A 1 6.74 -8.83 -30.99
CA MET A 1 7.70 -9.26 -29.95
C MET A 1 8.02 -8.04 -29.11
N ALA A 2 7.64 -8.06 -27.85
CA ALA A 2 7.81 -6.94 -26.92
C ALA A 2 8.82 -7.31 -25.83
N LYS A 3 9.52 -6.31 -25.28
CA LYS A 3 10.36 -6.45 -24.10
C LYS A 3 9.59 -5.93 -22.90
N VAL A 4 9.40 -6.79 -21.92
CA VAL A 4 8.77 -6.50 -20.63
C VAL A 4 9.88 -6.42 -19.57
N LEU A 5 10.03 -5.26 -18.96
CA LEU A 5 10.98 -5.02 -17.88
C LEU A 5 10.21 -5.01 -16.55
N CYS A 6 10.52 -5.96 -15.67
CA CYS A 6 9.85 -6.13 -14.39
C CYS A 6 10.83 -5.84 -13.25
N VAL A 7 10.49 -4.87 -12.41
CA VAL A 7 11.26 -4.55 -11.21
C VAL A 7 10.59 -5.16 -10.01
N LEU A 8 11.28 -6.09 -9.37
CA LEU A 8 10.79 -6.84 -8.22
C LEU A 8 11.71 -6.67 -7.02
N TYR A 9 11.16 -6.86 -5.85
CA TYR A 9 11.92 -6.87 -4.61
C TYR A 9 12.84 -8.10 -4.57
N ASP A 10 14.09 -7.87 -4.24
CA ASP A 10 15.08 -8.93 -3.96
C ASP A 10 15.25 -8.97 -2.44
N ASP A 11 14.79 -10.04 -1.82
CA ASP A 11 14.89 -10.19 -0.36
C ASP A 11 16.37 -10.39 0.01
N PRO A 12 16.96 -9.52 0.85
CA PRO A 12 18.36 -9.60 1.23
C PRO A 12 18.68 -10.73 2.21
N VAL A 13 17.69 -11.50 2.67
CA VAL A 13 17.92 -12.57 3.64
C VAL A 13 18.50 -13.79 2.97
N ASP A 14 19.70 -14.19 3.41
CA ASP A 14 20.36 -15.44 2.99
C ASP A 14 19.43 -16.64 3.26
N GLY A 15 19.26 -17.47 2.25
CA GLY A 15 18.48 -18.71 2.34
C GLY A 15 17.15 -18.69 1.64
N TYR A 16 16.64 -17.52 1.22
CA TYR A 16 15.53 -17.47 0.28
C TYR A 16 16.05 -17.58 -1.16
N PRO A 17 15.52 -18.52 -1.96
CA PRO A 17 15.90 -18.58 -3.37
C PRO A 17 15.46 -17.28 -4.06
N LYS A 18 16.34 -16.71 -4.87
CA LYS A 18 16.11 -15.45 -5.61
C LYS A 18 15.01 -15.54 -6.66
N THR A 19 14.67 -16.76 -7.07
CA THR A 19 13.61 -17.02 -8.05
C THR A 19 12.77 -18.20 -7.56
N TYR A 20 11.46 -17.98 -7.46
CA TYR A 20 10.50 -19.04 -7.24
C TYR A 20 9.80 -19.31 -8.56
N PRO A 21 10.08 -20.44 -9.23
CA PRO A 21 9.39 -20.79 -10.47
C PRO A 21 7.97 -21.23 -10.16
N ARG A 22 7.05 -20.27 -9.98
CA ARG A 22 5.65 -20.53 -10.22
C ARG A 22 5.32 -20.11 -11.62
N ASP A 23 5.32 -21.08 -12.51
CA ASP A 23 4.94 -20.89 -13.90
C ASP A 23 3.45 -20.58 -14.07
N ASP A 24 2.61 -21.01 -13.12
CA ASP A 24 1.18 -20.80 -13.12
C ASP A 24 0.70 -20.31 -11.74
N LEU A 25 0.15 -19.10 -11.71
CA LEU A 25 -0.63 -18.64 -10.57
C LEU A 25 -2.11 -18.96 -10.80
N PRO A 26 -2.84 -19.40 -9.77
CA PRO A 26 -4.26 -19.70 -9.93
C PRO A 26 -5.00 -18.47 -10.45
N ARG A 27 -5.78 -18.64 -11.51
CA ARG A 27 -6.76 -17.63 -11.92
C ARG A 27 -7.76 -17.45 -10.80
N LEU A 28 -7.98 -16.19 -10.43
CA LEU A 28 -9.02 -15.84 -9.47
C LEU A 28 -10.28 -15.54 -10.26
N ASP A 29 -11.19 -16.48 -10.32
CA ASP A 29 -12.50 -16.27 -10.91
C ASP A 29 -13.23 -15.16 -10.14
N GLY A 30 -13.78 -14.19 -10.87
CA GLY A 30 -14.57 -13.12 -10.30
C GLY A 30 -13.80 -11.95 -9.68
N TYR A 31 -12.53 -11.78 -9.97
CA TYR A 31 -11.79 -10.55 -9.67
C TYR A 31 -12.25 -9.40 -10.59
N PRO A 32 -12.50 -8.15 -10.08
CA PRO A 32 -12.38 -7.73 -8.69
C PRO A 32 -13.61 -8.03 -7.82
N GLY A 33 -14.71 -8.52 -8.34
CA GLY A 33 -16.01 -8.59 -7.64
C GLY A 33 -16.28 -9.84 -6.81
N GLY A 34 -15.57 -10.94 -7.02
CA GLY A 34 -15.83 -12.23 -6.36
C GLY A 34 -14.54 -12.93 -5.95
N GLN A 35 -13.75 -12.28 -5.10
CA GLN A 35 -12.44 -12.80 -4.70
C GLN A 35 -12.55 -14.08 -3.88
N THR A 36 -12.33 -15.23 -4.51
CA THR A 36 -11.91 -16.41 -3.77
C THR A 36 -10.47 -16.19 -3.35
N LEU A 37 -10.28 -15.92 -2.07
CA LEU A 37 -8.95 -15.77 -1.52
C LEU A 37 -8.25 -17.13 -1.45
N PRO A 38 -6.99 -17.25 -1.86
CA PRO A 38 -6.22 -18.42 -1.51
C PRO A 38 -6.16 -18.47 0.02
N THR A 39 -6.86 -19.45 0.57
CA THR A 39 -6.68 -19.84 1.98
C THR A 39 -5.42 -20.69 2.09
N PRO A 40 -4.82 -20.85 3.28
CA PRO A 40 -3.71 -21.78 3.48
C PRO A 40 -3.98 -23.21 2.98
N GLN A 41 -5.26 -23.61 2.90
CA GLN A 41 -5.68 -24.91 2.38
C GLN A 41 -5.87 -24.91 0.85
N GLY A 42 -6.21 -23.77 0.26
CA GLY A 42 -6.40 -23.61 -1.18
C GLY A 42 -5.10 -23.29 -1.92
N VAL A 43 -4.08 -22.90 -1.20
CA VAL A 43 -2.71 -22.77 -1.70
C VAL A 43 -1.99 -23.98 -1.16
N ASP A 44 -1.45 -24.82 -2.02
CA ASP A 44 -0.50 -25.86 -1.61
C ASP A 44 0.70 -25.15 -0.98
N PHE A 45 0.58 -24.90 0.35
CA PHE A 45 1.44 -23.98 1.07
C PHE A 45 2.80 -24.63 1.31
N THR A 46 3.72 -24.34 0.44
CA THR A 46 5.13 -24.50 0.73
C THR A 46 5.69 -23.12 1.09
N PRO A 47 6.29 -22.94 2.28
CA PRO A 47 6.90 -21.68 2.67
C PRO A 47 7.80 -21.15 1.55
N GLY A 48 7.63 -19.88 1.22
CA GLY A 48 8.41 -19.22 0.19
C GLY A 48 7.85 -19.30 -1.23
N GLN A 49 6.96 -20.23 -1.57
CA GLN A 49 6.46 -20.35 -2.96
C GLN A 49 5.66 -19.16 -3.45
N LEU A 50 4.93 -18.48 -2.57
CA LEU A 50 4.19 -17.26 -2.94
C LEU A 50 5.04 -16.00 -2.83
N LEU A 51 6.17 -16.03 -2.16
CA LEU A 51 7.14 -14.93 -2.20
C LEU A 51 7.62 -14.68 -3.64
N GLY A 52 7.61 -15.67 -4.51
CA GLY A 52 7.82 -15.50 -5.94
C GLY A 52 6.88 -14.50 -6.62
N SER A 53 5.70 -14.21 -6.03
CA SER A 53 4.83 -13.14 -6.51
C SER A 53 5.27 -11.76 -6.05
N VAL A 54 6.05 -11.65 -4.97
CA VAL A 54 6.61 -10.39 -4.44
C VAL A 54 8.01 -10.16 -4.97
N SER A 55 8.88 -11.16 -4.86
CA SER A 55 10.30 -11.11 -5.17
C SER A 55 10.70 -11.97 -6.38
N GLY A 56 9.74 -12.60 -7.05
CA GLY A 56 9.94 -13.40 -8.26
C GLY A 56 9.32 -12.75 -9.49
N GLU A 57 8.95 -13.55 -10.47
CA GLU A 57 8.55 -13.12 -11.81
C GLU A 57 7.03 -12.95 -11.97
N LEU A 58 6.27 -12.86 -10.87
CA LEU A 58 4.80 -12.78 -10.89
C LEU A 58 4.11 -13.90 -11.69
N GLY A 59 4.80 -15.02 -11.93
CA GLY A 59 4.30 -16.11 -12.79
C GLY A 59 4.20 -15.73 -14.27
N LEU A 60 4.92 -14.71 -14.72
CA LEU A 60 4.76 -14.15 -16.08
C LEU A 60 5.67 -14.77 -17.12
N ARG A 61 6.81 -15.37 -16.74
CA ARG A 61 7.85 -15.81 -17.71
C ARG A 61 7.29 -16.76 -18.76
N LYS A 62 6.71 -17.87 -18.32
CA LYS A 62 6.16 -18.88 -19.25
C LYS A 62 5.08 -18.30 -20.15
N PHE A 63 4.21 -17.46 -19.61
CA PHE A 63 3.16 -16.78 -20.38
C PHE A 63 3.73 -15.88 -21.47
N LEU A 64 4.72 -15.06 -21.13
CA LEU A 64 5.31 -14.09 -22.06
C LEU A 64 6.18 -14.78 -23.13
N GLU A 65 7.04 -15.71 -22.71
CA GLU A 65 7.94 -16.44 -23.62
C GLU A 65 7.17 -17.32 -24.61
N ALA A 66 6.07 -17.95 -24.18
CA ALA A 66 5.19 -18.73 -25.06
C ALA A 66 4.55 -17.89 -26.18
N GLN A 67 4.43 -16.57 -25.97
CA GLN A 67 3.93 -15.61 -26.97
C GLN A 67 5.07 -14.91 -27.73
N GLY A 68 6.32 -15.30 -27.49
CA GLY A 68 7.49 -14.73 -28.16
C GLY A 68 7.92 -13.37 -27.61
N HIS A 69 7.48 -13.00 -26.40
CA HIS A 69 7.96 -11.80 -25.70
C HIS A 69 9.20 -12.11 -24.85
N THR A 70 9.95 -11.07 -24.49
CA THR A 70 11.11 -11.18 -23.61
C THR A 70 10.77 -10.60 -22.25
N LEU A 71 11.02 -11.34 -21.16
CA LEU A 71 10.92 -10.86 -19.79
C LEU A 71 12.31 -10.65 -19.20
N VAL A 72 12.60 -9.41 -18.81
CA VAL A 72 13.78 -9.03 -18.02
C VAL A 72 13.29 -8.71 -16.61
N VAL A 73 13.90 -9.30 -15.59
CA VAL A 73 13.59 -9.09 -14.19
C VAL A 73 14.82 -8.60 -13.46
N THR A 74 14.68 -7.47 -12.77
CA THR A 74 15.78 -6.90 -11.97
C THR A 74 15.27 -6.34 -10.64
N SER A 75 16.14 -6.30 -9.64
CA SER A 75 15.99 -5.54 -8.40
C SER A 75 16.87 -4.29 -8.37
N ASP A 76 17.85 -4.20 -9.28
CA ASP A 76 18.78 -3.08 -9.44
C ASP A 76 18.10 -1.94 -10.21
N LYS A 77 17.59 -0.95 -9.46
CA LYS A 77 16.73 0.13 -9.97
C LYS A 77 17.18 1.54 -9.61
N ASP A 78 18.20 1.67 -8.77
CA ASP A 78 18.65 2.94 -8.21
C ASP A 78 19.98 3.39 -8.84
N GLY A 79 20.11 4.68 -9.12
CA GLY A 79 21.27 5.28 -9.78
C GLY A 79 21.18 5.29 -11.30
N ASP A 80 22.01 6.12 -11.93
CA ASP A 80 21.94 6.40 -13.38
C ASP A 80 22.46 5.25 -14.26
N ASP A 81 23.15 4.27 -13.68
CA ASP A 81 23.74 3.11 -14.37
C ASP A 81 23.18 1.79 -13.85
N SER A 82 21.97 1.83 -13.29
CA SER A 82 21.26 0.63 -12.84
C SER A 82 20.92 -0.29 -14.02
N GLU A 83 20.74 -1.58 -13.75
CA GLU A 83 20.23 -2.51 -14.74
C GLU A 83 18.87 -2.05 -15.28
N PHE A 84 18.02 -1.50 -14.39
CA PHE A 84 16.73 -0.93 -14.79
C PHE A 84 16.92 0.16 -15.87
N ASP A 85 17.83 1.12 -15.69
CA ASP A 85 18.05 2.20 -16.65
C ASP A 85 18.63 1.71 -17.98
N ARG A 86 19.51 0.70 -17.95
CA ARG A 86 20.07 0.09 -19.17
C ARG A 86 18.98 -0.63 -19.97
N GLU A 87 18.12 -1.40 -19.27
CA GLU A 87 17.08 -2.21 -19.89
C GLU A 87 15.86 -1.39 -20.31
N LEU A 88 15.63 -0.22 -19.69
CA LEU A 88 14.50 0.67 -19.95
C LEU A 88 14.52 1.24 -21.38
N ALA A 89 15.70 1.49 -21.93
CA ALA A 89 15.87 2.18 -23.23
C ALA A 89 15.11 1.52 -24.40
N ASP A 90 14.91 0.22 -24.37
CA ASP A 90 14.18 -0.54 -25.39
C ASP A 90 12.99 -1.33 -24.84
N ALA A 91 12.62 -1.14 -23.59
CA ALA A 91 11.43 -1.74 -22.99
C ALA A 91 10.13 -1.15 -23.58
N GLU A 92 9.19 -2.01 -23.90
CA GLU A 92 7.85 -1.62 -24.30
C GLU A 92 6.88 -1.58 -23.13
N ILE A 93 7.13 -2.38 -22.12
CA ILE A 93 6.32 -2.47 -20.91
C ILE A 93 7.23 -2.43 -19.69
N VAL A 94 6.87 -1.64 -18.68
CA VAL A 94 7.51 -1.64 -17.36
C VAL A 94 6.50 -2.11 -16.33
N ILE A 95 6.90 -3.06 -15.47
CA ILE A 95 6.12 -3.52 -14.32
C ILE A 95 6.91 -3.17 -13.07
N SER A 96 6.26 -2.51 -12.11
CA SER A 96 6.85 -2.09 -10.84
C SER A 96 5.93 -2.44 -9.68
N GLN A 97 6.43 -2.38 -8.46
CA GLN A 97 5.67 -2.67 -7.23
C GLN A 97 5.73 -1.47 -6.27
N PRO A 98 4.63 -1.10 -5.60
CA PRO A 98 4.60 0.10 -4.77
C PRO A 98 5.49 0.00 -3.52
N PHE A 99 5.79 -1.20 -3.04
CA PHE A 99 6.69 -1.43 -1.90
C PHE A 99 8.18 -1.53 -2.30
N TRP A 100 8.49 -1.66 -3.60
CA TRP A 100 9.84 -1.60 -4.18
C TRP A 100 9.79 -0.84 -5.52
N PRO A 101 9.43 0.45 -5.50
CA PRO A 101 9.10 1.16 -6.72
C PRO A 101 10.34 1.45 -7.58
N ALA A 102 10.24 1.16 -8.87
CA ALA A 102 11.10 1.78 -9.86
C ALA A 102 10.49 3.11 -10.26
N TYR A 103 11.10 4.21 -9.85
CA TYR A 103 10.60 5.54 -10.17
C TYR A 103 10.71 5.83 -11.67
N LEU A 104 9.58 5.91 -12.36
CA LEU A 104 9.47 6.35 -13.75
C LEU A 104 9.33 7.88 -13.79
N THR A 105 10.45 8.56 -13.63
CA THR A 105 10.54 10.02 -13.72
C THR A 105 10.34 10.49 -15.16
N ALA A 106 10.05 11.79 -15.35
CA ALA A 106 9.95 12.39 -16.68
C ALA A 106 11.19 12.13 -17.54
N GLU A 107 12.38 12.18 -16.92
CA GLU A 107 13.66 11.90 -17.60
C GLU A 107 13.75 10.45 -18.05
N ARG A 108 13.36 9.49 -17.19
CA ARG A 108 13.35 8.06 -17.53
C ARG A 108 12.36 7.75 -18.65
N ILE A 109 11.16 8.33 -18.60
CA ILE A 109 10.15 8.17 -19.65
C ILE A 109 10.65 8.74 -20.98
N ALA A 110 11.28 9.91 -20.96
CA ALA A 110 11.88 10.51 -22.17
C ALA A 110 12.99 9.67 -22.80
N ARG A 111 13.74 8.88 -21.98
CA ARG A 111 14.77 7.94 -22.46
C ARG A 111 14.22 6.59 -22.92
N ALA A 112 12.91 6.34 -22.77
CA ALA A 112 12.25 5.10 -23.11
C ALA A 112 11.29 5.24 -24.31
N PRO A 113 11.79 5.49 -25.55
CA PRO A 113 10.96 5.83 -26.70
C PRO A 113 10.04 4.71 -27.19
N LYS A 114 10.24 3.48 -26.70
CA LYS A 114 9.38 2.33 -27.02
C LYS A 114 8.33 2.05 -25.95
N LEU A 115 8.38 2.74 -24.81
CA LEU A 115 7.50 2.50 -23.68
C LEU A 115 6.05 2.82 -24.06
N LYS A 116 5.16 1.85 -23.90
CA LYS A 116 3.72 1.96 -24.20
C LYS A 116 2.85 1.79 -22.97
N LEU A 117 3.32 0.97 -22.01
CA LEU A 117 2.55 0.59 -20.85
C LEU A 117 3.43 0.55 -19.59
N ALA A 118 3.00 1.22 -18.55
CA ALA A 118 3.55 1.11 -17.21
C ALA A 118 2.50 0.47 -16.28
N VAL A 119 2.84 -0.64 -15.64
CA VAL A 119 1.95 -1.38 -14.75
C VAL A 119 2.48 -1.34 -13.33
N THR A 120 1.65 -0.89 -12.41
CA THR A 120 1.88 -1.08 -10.97
C THR A 120 1.25 -2.40 -10.56
N ALA A 121 2.09 -3.40 -10.26
CA ALA A 121 1.65 -4.68 -9.68
C ALA A 121 1.31 -4.47 -8.19
N GLY A 122 0.20 -3.81 -7.93
CA GLY A 122 -0.22 -3.33 -6.62
C GLY A 122 -1.11 -2.11 -6.77
N ILE A 123 -1.29 -1.35 -5.69
CA ILE A 123 -2.03 -0.08 -5.66
C ILE A 123 -1.08 1.05 -5.27
N GLY A 124 -1.10 2.13 -6.05
CA GLY A 124 -0.31 3.33 -5.83
C GLY A 124 0.74 3.55 -6.92
N SER A 125 0.40 4.37 -7.90
CA SER A 125 1.24 4.73 -9.05
C SER A 125 1.95 6.07 -8.87
N ASP A 126 2.13 6.55 -7.64
CA ASP A 126 2.82 7.79 -7.29
C ASP A 126 4.33 7.78 -7.62
N HIS A 127 4.87 6.63 -7.97
CA HIS A 127 6.23 6.47 -8.49
C HIS A 127 6.34 6.66 -10.01
N VAL A 128 5.23 6.91 -10.70
CA VAL A 128 5.18 7.23 -12.14
C VAL A 128 4.85 8.70 -12.32
N ASP A 129 5.65 9.41 -13.10
CA ASP A 129 5.34 10.78 -13.53
C ASP A 129 4.18 10.72 -14.55
N LEU A 130 2.97 10.99 -14.05
CA LEU A 130 1.75 10.88 -14.85
C LEU A 130 1.67 11.94 -15.97
N ASP A 131 2.20 13.14 -15.72
CA ASP A 131 2.21 14.21 -16.73
C ASP A 131 3.16 13.83 -17.88
N ALA A 132 4.33 13.28 -17.56
CA ALA A 132 5.24 12.77 -18.57
C ALA A 132 4.64 11.56 -19.31
N ALA A 133 3.97 10.64 -18.62
CA ALA A 133 3.28 9.51 -19.25
C ALA A 133 2.21 9.99 -20.24
N ILE A 134 1.40 10.98 -19.86
CA ILE A 134 0.41 11.62 -20.72
C ILE A 134 1.07 12.23 -21.96
N ALA A 135 2.15 13.01 -21.75
CA ALA A 135 2.86 13.70 -22.83
C ALA A 135 3.51 12.75 -23.83
N HIS A 136 3.95 11.57 -23.39
CA HIS A 136 4.60 10.55 -24.23
C HIS A 136 3.64 9.46 -24.74
N GLY A 137 2.34 9.54 -24.39
CA GLY A 137 1.34 8.58 -24.82
C GLY A 137 1.50 7.19 -24.17
N VAL A 138 2.07 7.15 -22.95
CA VAL A 138 2.24 5.92 -22.18
C VAL A 138 0.95 5.64 -21.39
N THR A 139 0.37 4.46 -21.56
CA THR A 139 -0.73 3.99 -20.71
C THR A 139 -0.18 3.62 -19.33
N VAL A 140 -0.84 4.08 -18.27
CA VAL A 140 -0.50 3.70 -16.88
C VAL A 140 -1.67 2.95 -16.29
N ALA A 141 -1.39 1.77 -15.76
CA ALA A 141 -2.37 0.92 -15.11
C ALA A 141 -1.87 0.40 -13.76
N GLU A 142 -2.78 0.19 -12.82
CA GLU A 142 -2.49 -0.45 -11.53
C GLU A 142 -3.46 -1.58 -11.25
N VAL A 143 -3.02 -2.60 -10.51
CA VAL A 143 -3.90 -3.71 -10.13
C VAL A 143 -4.78 -3.30 -8.96
N THR A 144 -5.82 -2.57 -9.29
CA THR A 144 -6.82 -2.05 -8.35
C THR A 144 -7.51 -3.19 -7.59
N TYR A 145 -7.89 -2.97 -6.32
CA TYR A 145 -8.51 -3.92 -5.38
C TYR A 145 -7.63 -5.08 -4.88
N CYS A 146 -6.46 -5.31 -5.42
CA CYS A 146 -5.65 -6.48 -5.09
C CYS A 146 -5.33 -6.61 -3.60
N ASN A 147 -5.09 -5.49 -2.91
CA ASN A 147 -4.61 -5.48 -1.53
C ASN A 147 -5.50 -4.72 -0.54
N SER A 148 -6.63 -4.14 -0.97
CA SER A 148 -7.47 -3.30 -0.10
C SER A 148 -7.91 -4.02 1.18
N ILE A 149 -8.26 -5.31 1.08
CA ILE A 149 -8.65 -6.13 2.22
C ILE A 149 -7.45 -6.38 3.14
N SER A 150 -6.30 -6.74 2.57
CA SER A 150 -5.08 -7.01 3.34
C SER A 150 -4.63 -5.78 4.13
N VAL A 151 -4.64 -4.60 3.49
CA VAL A 151 -4.31 -3.34 4.16
C VAL A 151 -5.32 -3.04 5.26
N ALA A 152 -6.63 -3.20 5.00
CA ALA A 152 -7.66 -2.92 6.01
C ALA A 152 -7.52 -3.82 7.24
N GLU A 153 -7.21 -5.10 7.06
CA GLU A 153 -6.96 -6.04 8.16
C GLU A 153 -5.69 -5.69 8.93
N HIS A 154 -4.64 -5.28 8.22
CA HIS A 154 -3.40 -4.82 8.83
C HIS A 154 -3.62 -3.55 9.68
N VAL A 155 -4.42 -2.58 9.20
CA VAL A 155 -4.82 -1.38 9.95
C VAL A 155 -5.53 -1.76 11.26
N VAL A 156 -6.53 -2.65 11.18
CA VAL A 156 -7.26 -3.10 12.38
C VAL A 156 -6.33 -3.81 13.36
N MET A 157 -5.44 -4.67 12.88
CA MET A 157 -4.41 -5.31 13.71
C MET A 157 -3.52 -4.27 14.38
N MET A 158 -3.06 -3.24 13.65
CA MET A 158 -2.24 -2.17 14.22
C MET A 158 -2.98 -1.38 15.30
N ILE A 159 -4.25 -1.03 15.07
CA ILE A 159 -5.10 -0.35 16.06
C ILE A 159 -5.17 -1.19 17.34
N LEU A 160 -5.55 -2.45 17.22
CA LEU A 160 -5.67 -3.36 18.37
C LEU A 160 -4.31 -3.55 19.07
N SER A 161 -3.23 -3.72 18.30
CA SER A 161 -1.87 -3.87 18.84
C SER A 161 -1.42 -2.66 19.65
N GLN A 162 -1.70 -1.45 19.17
CA GLN A 162 -1.33 -0.21 19.86
C GLN A 162 -2.20 0.00 21.12
N VAL A 163 -3.52 -0.07 20.97
CA VAL A 163 -4.47 0.17 22.08
C VAL A 163 -4.31 -0.88 23.19
N ARG A 164 -4.04 -2.14 22.84
CA ARG A 164 -3.82 -3.26 23.77
C ARG A 164 -2.38 -3.35 24.28
N ASN A 165 -1.48 -2.44 23.89
CA ASN A 165 -0.07 -2.46 24.27
C ASN A 165 0.61 -3.81 23.98
N TYR A 166 0.26 -4.43 22.84
CA TYR A 166 0.65 -5.82 22.53
C TYR A 166 2.17 -5.99 22.38
N LEU A 167 2.81 -5.15 21.55
CA LEU A 167 4.24 -5.31 21.22
C LEU A 167 5.14 -5.19 22.47
N PRO A 168 5.01 -4.15 23.32
CA PRO A 168 5.78 -4.08 24.56
C PRO A 168 5.49 -5.23 25.51
N SER A 169 4.23 -5.67 25.62
CA SER A 169 3.84 -6.79 26.48
C SER A 169 4.44 -8.11 26.00
N HIS A 170 4.47 -8.32 24.69
CA HIS A 170 5.12 -9.48 24.09
C HIS A 170 6.64 -9.47 24.33
N GLN A 171 7.28 -8.31 24.21
CA GLN A 171 8.70 -8.17 24.47
C GLN A 171 9.08 -8.53 25.92
N VAL A 172 8.24 -8.14 26.89
CA VAL A 172 8.44 -8.55 28.31
C VAL A 172 8.56 -10.07 28.44
N VAL A 173 7.72 -10.82 27.73
CA VAL A 173 7.77 -12.30 27.74
C VAL A 173 9.03 -12.83 27.06
N LEU A 174 9.42 -12.25 25.92
CA LEU A 174 10.66 -12.64 25.22
C LEU A 174 11.91 -12.42 26.06
N ASP A 175 11.91 -11.36 26.87
CA ASP A 175 13.00 -11.02 27.79
C ASP A 175 12.98 -11.84 29.10
N GLY A 176 12.06 -12.80 29.22
CA GLY A 176 11.89 -13.67 30.40
C GLY A 176 11.19 -12.97 31.58
N GLY A 177 10.60 -11.80 31.35
CA GLY A 177 9.87 -11.04 32.37
C GLY A 177 8.43 -11.51 32.55
N TRP A 178 7.80 -11.04 33.63
CA TRP A 178 6.40 -11.31 33.98
C TRP A 178 5.73 -10.10 34.67
N ASN A 179 6.09 -8.87 34.31
CA ASN A 179 5.55 -7.67 34.93
C ASN A 179 4.21 -7.27 34.32
N ILE A 180 3.10 -7.74 34.90
CA ILE A 180 1.74 -7.43 34.45
C ILE A 180 1.43 -5.94 34.57
N ALA A 181 1.90 -5.27 35.62
CA ALA A 181 1.61 -3.85 35.87
C ALA A 181 2.11 -2.99 34.68
N ASP A 182 3.31 -3.22 34.18
CA ASP A 182 3.86 -2.47 33.05
C ASP A 182 3.10 -2.77 31.76
N CYS A 183 2.68 -4.03 31.56
CA CYS A 183 1.91 -4.43 30.39
C CYS A 183 0.55 -3.73 30.34
N VAL A 184 -0.16 -3.60 31.47
CA VAL A 184 -1.51 -3.04 31.52
C VAL A 184 -1.54 -1.51 31.67
N ALA A 185 -0.44 -0.89 32.08
CA ALA A 185 -0.36 0.55 32.32
C ALA A 185 -0.76 1.42 31.11
N ARG A 186 -0.69 0.87 29.91
CA ARG A 186 -1.02 1.52 28.63
C ARG A 186 -2.02 0.73 27.79
N SER A 187 -2.71 -0.24 28.37
CA SER A 187 -3.66 -1.10 27.66
C SER A 187 -5.08 -0.65 27.92
N TYR A 188 -5.85 -0.46 26.86
CA TYR A 188 -7.24 -0.04 26.89
C TYR A 188 -8.08 -0.98 26.04
N ASP A 189 -9.40 -0.96 26.21
CA ASP A 189 -10.33 -1.57 25.29
C ASP A 189 -10.69 -0.57 24.18
N VAL A 190 -10.96 -1.06 22.97
CA VAL A 190 -11.38 -0.19 21.87
C VAL A 190 -12.88 0.14 21.94
N GLU A 191 -13.67 -0.67 22.66
CA GLU A 191 -15.10 -0.42 22.89
C GLU A 191 -15.34 1.02 23.35
N GLY A 192 -16.28 1.71 22.70
CA GLY A 192 -16.61 3.10 22.99
C GLY A 192 -15.59 4.14 22.50
N MET A 193 -14.46 3.74 21.94
CA MET A 193 -13.51 4.68 21.35
C MET A 193 -14.07 5.31 20.06
N HIS A 194 -13.67 6.54 19.81
CA HIS A 194 -13.91 7.25 18.57
C HIS A 194 -12.76 6.98 17.60
N ILE A 195 -13.02 6.32 16.49
CA ILE A 195 -12.02 5.96 15.49
C ILE A 195 -12.36 6.62 14.17
N GLY A 196 -11.40 7.42 13.66
CA GLY A 196 -11.57 8.18 12.43
C GLY A 196 -10.65 7.74 11.31
N THR A 197 -11.14 7.78 10.06
CA THR A 197 -10.31 7.61 8.87
C THR A 197 -10.20 8.89 8.07
N VAL A 198 -8.98 9.25 7.69
CA VAL A 198 -8.70 10.27 6.69
C VAL A 198 -8.63 9.59 5.34
N ALA A 199 -9.58 9.89 4.50
CA ALA A 199 -10.08 9.22 3.32
C ALA A 199 -10.84 7.91 3.60
N ALA A 200 -12.01 7.81 2.98
CA ALA A 200 -12.95 6.70 3.08
C ALA A 200 -13.17 6.01 1.72
N GLY A 201 -12.12 5.94 0.91
CA GLY A 201 -12.11 5.15 -0.31
C GLY A 201 -12.20 3.65 -0.02
N ARG A 202 -11.72 2.80 -0.93
CA ARG A 202 -11.81 1.33 -0.81
C ARG A 202 -11.23 0.79 0.49
N ILE A 203 -10.02 1.24 0.86
CA ILE A 203 -9.33 0.80 2.08
C ILE A 203 -10.03 1.38 3.31
N GLY A 204 -10.24 2.70 3.36
CA GLY A 204 -10.87 3.35 4.51
C GLY A 204 -12.25 2.79 4.83
N THR A 205 -13.10 2.57 3.83
CA THR A 205 -14.41 1.93 4.01
C THR A 205 -14.27 0.48 4.48
N ALA A 206 -13.30 -0.28 3.97
CA ALA A 206 -13.05 -1.65 4.42
C ALA A 206 -12.55 -1.71 5.88
N VAL A 207 -11.79 -0.71 6.33
CA VAL A 207 -11.39 -0.52 7.74
C VAL A 207 -12.62 -0.25 8.60
N LEU A 208 -13.45 0.73 8.21
CA LEU A 208 -14.66 1.09 8.95
C LEU A 208 -15.61 -0.11 9.12
N ARG A 209 -15.84 -0.89 8.06
CA ARG A 209 -16.64 -2.12 8.12
C ARG A 209 -16.10 -3.17 9.10
N ARG A 210 -14.77 -3.30 9.20
CA ARG A 210 -14.11 -4.25 10.11
C ARG A 210 -14.09 -3.77 11.56
N LEU A 211 -14.14 -2.48 11.77
CA LEU A 211 -14.18 -1.89 13.12
C LEU A 211 -15.60 -1.82 13.71
N ALA A 212 -16.65 -1.77 12.88
CA ALA A 212 -18.03 -1.67 13.34
C ALA A 212 -18.40 -2.72 14.42
N PRO A 213 -18.00 -4.00 14.34
CA PRO A 213 -18.29 -5.01 15.36
C PRO A 213 -17.59 -4.84 16.71
N PHE A 214 -16.69 -3.85 16.86
CA PHE A 214 -15.99 -3.57 18.10
C PHE A 214 -16.71 -2.55 19.01
N ASP A 215 -17.96 -2.20 18.68
CA ASP A 215 -18.77 -1.23 19.43
C ASP A 215 -18.07 0.14 19.59
N VAL A 216 -17.44 0.60 18.53
CA VAL A 216 -16.73 1.89 18.41
C VAL A 216 -17.59 2.95 17.72
N HIS A 217 -17.27 4.23 17.96
CA HIS A 217 -17.84 5.35 17.22
C HIS A 217 -17.01 5.66 15.98
N LEU A 218 -17.58 5.48 14.80
CA LEU A 218 -16.86 5.60 13.54
C LEU A 218 -17.01 6.98 12.91
N HIS A 219 -15.87 7.57 12.56
CA HIS A 219 -15.77 8.88 11.94
C HIS A 219 -15.00 8.80 10.63
N TYR A 220 -15.29 9.71 9.71
CA TYR A 220 -14.49 9.82 8.49
C TYR A 220 -14.47 11.23 7.93
N THR A 221 -13.44 11.51 7.15
CA THR A 221 -13.37 12.63 6.22
C THR A 221 -12.95 12.11 4.85
N ASP A 222 -13.51 12.68 3.82
CA ASP A 222 -13.14 12.40 2.42
C ASP A 222 -13.50 13.61 1.56
N ARG A 223 -12.85 13.76 0.40
CA ARG A 223 -13.21 14.77 -0.61
C ARG A 223 -14.64 14.56 -1.13
N HIS A 224 -15.06 13.30 -1.18
CA HIS A 224 -16.39 12.90 -1.60
C HIS A 224 -17.09 12.19 -0.44
N ARG A 225 -18.21 12.77 0.00
CA ARG A 225 -19.01 12.15 1.03
C ARG A 225 -19.53 10.78 0.59
N LEU A 226 -19.44 9.79 1.47
CA LEU A 226 -19.97 8.46 1.22
C LEU A 226 -21.47 8.46 0.95
N PRO A 227 -22.01 7.49 0.19
CA PRO A 227 -23.45 7.32 0.02
C PRO A 227 -24.18 7.22 1.37
N ALA A 228 -25.35 7.85 1.46
CA ALA A 228 -26.11 7.91 2.71
C ALA A 228 -26.51 6.53 3.26
N GLU A 229 -26.65 5.52 2.41
CA GLU A 229 -26.86 4.14 2.81
C GLU A 229 -25.66 3.54 3.54
N VAL A 230 -24.43 3.83 3.11
CA VAL A 230 -23.19 3.37 3.77
C VAL A 230 -23.02 4.07 5.11
N GLU A 231 -23.27 5.38 5.17
CA GLU A 231 -23.23 6.11 6.44
C GLU A 231 -24.21 5.54 7.47
N ARG A 232 -25.44 5.22 7.04
CA ARG A 232 -26.44 4.61 7.92
C ARG A 232 -26.11 3.18 8.31
N GLU A 233 -25.63 2.37 7.37
CA GLU A 233 -25.23 0.98 7.61
C GLU A 233 -24.17 0.88 8.71
N LEU A 234 -23.18 1.77 8.66
CA LEU A 234 -22.02 1.76 9.56
C LEU A 234 -22.13 2.80 10.69
N ASN A 235 -23.22 3.53 10.76
CA ASN A 235 -23.44 4.62 11.74
C ASN A 235 -22.28 5.63 11.75
N LEU A 236 -21.88 6.12 10.56
CA LEU A 236 -20.73 6.99 10.38
C LEU A 236 -21.02 8.46 10.69
N THR A 237 -20.05 9.13 11.29
CA THR A 237 -20.03 10.59 11.42
C THR A 237 -19.06 11.18 10.39
N PHE A 238 -19.59 12.00 9.48
CA PHE A 238 -18.78 12.72 8.49
C PHE A 238 -18.21 14.01 9.06
N HIS A 239 -16.96 14.31 8.71
CA HIS A 239 -16.29 15.58 9.00
C HIS A 239 -15.79 16.21 7.69
N PRO A 240 -15.97 17.55 7.50
CA PRO A 240 -15.57 18.21 6.25
C PRO A 240 -14.08 18.17 5.95
N SER A 241 -13.24 18.10 6.99
CA SER A 241 -11.77 18.08 6.85
C SER A 241 -11.10 17.20 7.91
N ALA A 242 -9.80 16.94 7.71
CA ALA A 242 -8.99 16.27 8.73
C ALA A 242 -8.92 17.09 10.02
N ALA A 243 -8.84 18.43 9.92
CA ALA A 243 -8.81 19.32 11.07
C ALA A 243 -10.12 19.26 11.89
N ASP A 244 -11.26 19.03 11.22
CA ASP A 244 -12.55 18.83 11.93
C ASP A 244 -12.67 17.43 12.52
N LEU A 245 -12.00 16.44 11.95
CA LEU A 245 -12.08 15.04 12.36
C LEU A 245 -11.23 14.74 13.60
N VAL A 246 -9.94 15.13 13.56
CA VAL A 246 -8.94 14.62 14.52
C VAL A 246 -9.21 14.99 15.99
N PRO A 247 -9.86 16.15 16.34
CA PRO A 247 -10.17 16.46 17.73
C PRO A 247 -11.22 15.53 18.35
N HIS A 248 -11.99 14.82 17.55
CA HIS A 248 -13.02 13.90 18.01
C HIS A 248 -12.53 12.47 18.21
N CYS A 249 -11.36 12.10 17.65
CA CYS A 249 -10.94 10.72 17.56
C CYS A 249 -9.89 10.35 18.59
N ASP A 250 -10.03 9.16 19.18
CA ASP A 250 -9.02 8.50 20.02
C ASP A 250 -7.99 7.76 19.16
N VAL A 251 -8.42 7.31 18.00
CA VAL A 251 -7.55 6.69 16.98
C VAL A 251 -7.85 7.33 15.62
N VAL A 252 -6.79 7.70 14.90
CA VAL A 252 -6.90 8.19 13.52
C VAL A 252 -6.08 7.29 12.60
N THR A 253 -6.68 6.86 11.50
CA THR A 253 -5.97 6.11 10.43
C THR A 253 -5.93 6.89 9.13
N ILE A 254 -4.79 6.90 8.48
CA ILE A 254 -4.54 7.59 7.22
C ILE A 254 -4.68 6.58 6.08
N ASN A 255 -5.65 6.80 5.19
CA ASN A 255 -5.90 5.99 4.00
C ASN A 255 -5.95 6.85 2.72
N ALA A 256 -5.51 8.10 2.83
CA ALA A 256 -5.43 9.04 1.71
C ALA A 256 -4.24 8.74 0.79
N PRO A 257 -4.37 8.94 -0.52
CA PRO A 257 -3.22 8.91 -1.42
C PRO A 257 -2.28 10.08 -1.15
N LEU A 258 -1.02 9.95 -1.56
CA LEU A 258 -0.04 11.04 -1.50
C LEU A 258 -0.30 12.00 -2.67
N HIS A 259 -0.58 13.24 -2.33
CA HIS A 259 -0.74 14.38 -3.24
C HIS A 259 -0.06 15.61 -2.64
N PRO A 260 0.19 16.67 -3.41
CA PRO A 260 0.68 17.93 -2.85
C PRO A 260 -0.18 18.47 -1.69
N GLU A 261 -1.50 18.19 -1.71
CA GLU A 261 -2.44 18.60 -0.66
C GLU A 261 -2.40 17.73 0.60
N THR A 262 -1.88 16.51 0.49
CA THR A 262 -1.79 15.57 1.61
C THR A 262 -0.35 15.38 2.12
N GLU A 263 0.65 15.83 1.38
CA GLU A 263 2.04 15.80 1.80
C GLU A 263 2.23 16.69 3.04
N GLY A 264 2.75 16.14 4.12
CA GLY A 264 2.94 16.83 5.40
C GLY A 264 1.64 17.19 6.14
N LEU A 265 0.49 16.67 5.71
CA LEU A 265 -0.81 16.97 6.33
C LEU A 265 -0.78 16.77 7.86
N PHE A 266 -0.18 15.67 8.34
CA PHE A 266 0.00 15.39 9.76
C PHE A 266 1.33 15.99 10.24
N GLY A 267 1.45 17.32 10.21
CA GLY A 267 2.50 18.08 10.85
C GLY A 267 2.16 18.44 12.30
N ASP A 268 3.02 19.25 12.93
CA ASP A 268 2.88 19.65 14.35
C ASP A 268 1.50 20.22 14.67
N GLU A 269 0.94 21.09 13.80
CA GLU A 269 -0.34 21.74 14.06
C GLU A 269 -1.50 20.76 14.09
N LEU A 270 -1.63 19.89 13.07
CA LEU A 270 -2.71 18.92 13.02
C LEU A 270 -2.57 17.86 14.14
N ILE A 271 -1.36 17.39 14.39
CA ILE A 271 -1.11 16.43 15.49
C ILE A 271 -1.42 17.06 16.85
N ALA A 272 -1.07 18.33 17.08
CA ALA A 272 -1.41 19.03 18.31
C ALA A 272 -2.92 19.21 18.53
N SER A 273 -3.72 19.23 17.45
CA SER A 273 -5.18 19.32 17.53
C SER A 273 -5.86 17.97 17.79
N MET A 274 -5.14 16.85 17.71
CA MET A 274 -5.65 15.54 18.13
C MET A 274 -5.88 15.50 19.64
N LYS A 275 -6.71 14.58 20.09
CA LYS A 275 -6.83 14.32 21.55
C LYS A 275 -5.45 13.96 22.11
N ARG A 276 -5.11 14.51 23.27
CA ARG A 276 -3.90 14.11 23.98
C ARG A 276 -3.96 12.62 24.32
N GLY A 277 -2.94 11.87 23.94
CA GLY A 277 -2.92 10.42 24.11
C GLY A 277 -3.65 9.65 23.00
N ALA A 278 -3.95 10.29 21.87
CA ALA A 278 -4.49 9.61 20.71
C ALA A 278 -3.45 8.71 20.02
N TYR A 279 -3.94 7.79 19.21
CA TYR A 279 -3.14 6.91 18.37
C TYR A 279 -3.24 7.32 16.90
N LEU A 280 -2.13 7.25 16.17
CA LEU A 280 -2.08 7.54 14.75
C LEU A 280 -1.56 6.32 13.98
N ILE A 281 -2.30 5.90 12.95
CA ILE A 281 -1.98 4.75 12.10
C ILE A 281 -1.78 5.23 10.66
N ASN A 282 -0.66 4.86 10.04
CA ASN A 282 -0.36 5.27 8.67
C ASN A 282 0.12 4.07 7.82
N THR A 283 -0.76 3.53 7.02
CA THR A 283 -0.46 2.51 6.00
C THR A 283 -0.59 3.04 4.57
N ALA A 284 -0.73 4.35 4.42
CA ALA A 284 -0.89 5.00 3.12
C ALA A 284 0.47 5.37 2.50
N ARG A 285 1.01 6.54 2.85
CA ARG A 285 2.35 6.98 2.43
C ARG A 285 3.03 7.74 3.57
N ALA A 286 4.34 7.49 3.76
CA ALA A 286 5.10 8.09 4.87
C ALA A 286 5.05 9.61 4.85
N LYS A 287 5.20 10.23 3.68
CA LYS A 287 5.23 11.69 3.50
C LYS A 287 3.94 12.42 3.88
N ILE A 288 2.83 11.71 4.14
CA ILE A 288 1.59 12.32 4.63
C ILE A 288 1.75 12.77 6.09
N ALA A 289 2.60 12.09 6.85
CA ALA A 289 2.95 12.48 8.21
C ALA A 289 4.38 13.04 8.26
N ASP A 290 4.55 14.20 8.88
CA ASP A 290 5.87 14.77 9.10
C ASP A 290 6.65 13.87 10.07
N ARG A 291 7.82 13.44 9.62
CA ARG A 291 8.67 12.48 10.33
C ARG A 291 9.02 12.94 11.74
N ASP A 292 9.45 14.19 11.86
CA ASP A 292 9.98 14.72 13.09
C ASP A 292 8.86 15.19 14.03
N ALA A 293 7.72 15.65 13.49
CA ALA A 293 6.52 15.97 14.25
C ALA A 293 5.95 14.73 14.95
N VAL A 294 5.91 13.58 14.27
CA VAL A 294 5.49 12.29 14.87
C VAL A 294 6.39 11.93 16.06
N VAL A 295 7.71 12.03 15.89
CA VAL A 295 8.68 11.74 16.98
C VAL A 295 8.42 12.64 18.17
N ARG A 296 8.36 13.98 17.97
CA ARG A 296 8.06 14.95 19.03
C ARG A 296 6.74 14.68 19.74
N ALA A 297 5.72 14.29 19.00
CA ALA A 297 4.40 13.99 19.56
C ALA A 297 4.40 12.75 20.46
N LEU A 298 5.16 11.73 20.10
CA LEU A 298 5.33 10.53 20.94
C LEU A 298 6.16 10.84 22.20
N GLU A 299 7.26 11.59 22.08
CA GLU A 299 8.11 11.99 23.20
C GLU A 299 7.37 12.87 24.21
N SER A 300 6.51 13.78 23.74
CA SER A 300 5.70 14.65 24.60
C SER A 300 4.46 14.00 25.19
N GLY A 301 4.09 12.80 24.70
CA GLY A 301 2.85 12.13 25.05
C GLY A 301 1.61 12.79 24.45
N GLN A 302 1.74 13.64 23.43
CA GLN A 302 0.64 14.12 22.60
C GLN A 302 0.00 12.94 21.87
N LEU A 303 0.82 12.05 21.31
CA LEU A 303 0.39 10.73 20.82
C LEU A 303 0.76 9.65 21.85
N ALA A 304 -0.16 8.72 22.09
CA ALA A 304 0.09 7.52 22.87
C ALA A 304 0.82 6.44 22.06
N GLY A 305 0.66 6.42 20.75
CA GLY A 305 1.34 5.49 19.88
C GLY A 305 1.21 5.88 18.40
N TYR A 306 2.18 5.42 17.62
CA TYR A 306 2.18 5.49 16.18
C TYR A 306 2.47 4.11 15.61
N ALA A 307 1.62 3.62 14.74
CA ALA A 307 1.91 2.44 13.95
C ALA A 307 1.86 2.76 12.45
N GLY A 308 2.79 2.24 11.72
CA GLY A 308 2.90 2.52 10.30
C GLY A 308 3.54 1.38 9.53
N ASP A 309 3.31 1.42 8.23
CA ASP A 309 3.82 0.42 7.31
C ASP A 309 4.62 1.03 6.16
N VAL A 310 4.77 2.34 6.18
CA VAL A 310 5.33 3.12 5.07
C VAL A 310 6.50 3.98 5.55
N TRP A 311 7.50 4.15 4.66
CA TRP A 311 8.77 4.78 4.98
C TRP A 311 9.18 5.79 3.91
N TYR A 312 10.00 6.77 4.30
CA TYR A 312 10.66 7.65 3.34
C TYR A 312 12.03 8.10 3.89
N PRO A 313 13.13 7.86 3.15
CA PRO A 313 13.18 7.03 1.94
C PRO A 313 12.81 5.57 2.21
N GLN A 314 12.57 4.81 1.15
CA GLN A 314 12.28 3.38 1.23
C GLN A 314 13.24 2.60 0.32
N PRO A 315 14.00 1.60 0.86
CA PRO A 315 14.00 1.16 2.27
C PRO A 315 14.53 2.25 3.22
N ALA A 316 14.00 2.23 4.46
CA ALA A 316 14.45 3.18 5.46
C ALA A 316 15.88 2.87 5.92
N PRO A 317 16.76 3.88 6.04
CA PRO A 317 18.12 3.68 6.55
C PRO A 317 18.10 3.20 8.01
N ALA A 318 19.22 2.61 8.46
CA ALA A 318 19.30 2.01 9.80
C ALA A 318 19.11 3.03 10.93
N ASP A 319 19.47 4.28 10.70
CA ASP A 319 19.35 5.40 11.64
C ASP A 319 18.05 6.20 11.50
N HIS A 320 17.08 5.71 10.73
CA HIS A 320 15.79 6.40 10.57
C HIS A 320 15.09 6.54 11.91
N PRO A 321 14.65 7.77 12.33
CA PRO A 321 14.10 8.04 13.66
C PRO A 321 12.91 7.15 14.05
N TRP A 322 12.08 6.77 13.11
CA TRP A 322 10.92 5.90 13.39
C TRP A 322 11.29 4.47 13.78
N ARG A 323 12.55 4.06 13.62
CA ARG A 323 13.01 2.74 14.11
C ARG A 323 13.16 2.68 15.62
N THR A 324 13.45 3.84 16.25
CA THR A 324 13.78 3.93 17.67
C THR A 324 12.85 4.83 18.48
N MET A 325 11.89 5.53 17.84
CA MET A 325 10.91 6.34 18.55
C MET A 325 10.09 5.48 19.52
N PRO A 326 9.64 6.03 20.67
CA PRO A 326 8.88 5.27 21.65
C PRO A 326 7.49 4.90 21.10
N TYR A 327 6.92 3.79 21.59
CA TYR A 327 5.55 3.36 21.34
C TYR A 327 5.20 3.22 19.84
N GLN A 328 6.18 2.82 19.05
CA GLN A 328 6.02 2.59 17.64
C GLN A 328 5.61 1.15 17.33
N GLY A 329 4.84 0.98 16.25
CA GLY A 329 4.47 -0.31 15.67
C GLY A 329 4.73 -0.29 14.16
N MET A 330 6.01 -0.15 13.76
CA MET A 330 6.38 -0.04 12.37
C MET A 330 6.59 -1.40 11.71
N THR A 331 6.11 -1.56 10.48
CA THR A 331 6.34 -2.73 9.63
C THR A 331 6.98 -2.32 8.28
N PRO A 332 7.65 -3.24 7.57
CA PRO A 332 8.46 -2.90 6.38
C PRO A 332 7.65 -2.88 5.08
N HIS A 333 6.54 -2.16 5.03
CA HIS A 333 5.63 -1.99 3.89
C HIS A 333 5.03 -3.31 3.39
N ILE A 334 4.45 -4.06 4.33
CA ILE A 334 3.85 -5.38 4.08
C ILE A 334 2.32 -5.42 4.21
N SER A 335 1.69 -4.31 4.60
CA SER A 335 0.24 -4.28 4.81
C SER A 335 -0.55 -4.75 3.58
N GLY A 336 -0.07 -4.40 2.40
CA GLY A 336 -0.62 -4.83 1.13
C GLY A 336 -0.03 -6.12 0.55
N SER A 337 0.87 -6.80 1.24
CA SER A 337 1.67 -7.91 0.68
C SER A 337 1.36 -9.28 1.31
N SER A 338 0.16 -9.49 1.83
CA SER A 338 -0.27 -10.83 2.27
C SER A 338 -0.21 -11.83 1.10
N LEU A 339 -0.10 -13.13 1.40
CA LEU A 339 -0.11 -14.18 0.36
C LEU A 339 -1.34 -14.07 -0.54
N SER A 340 -2.49 -13.70 0.04
CA SER A 340 -3.73 -13.46 -0.70
C SER A 340 -3.63 -12.25 -1.65
N ALA A 341 -3.00 -11.16 -1.20
CA ALA A 341 -2.76 -9.99 -2.05
C ALA A 341 -1.77 -10.32 -3.18
N GLN A 342 -0.69 -11.06 -2.86
CA GLN A 342 0.31 -11.47 -3.86
C GLN A 342 -0.32 -12.24 -5.02
N ALA A 343 -1.20 -13.20 -4.72
CA ALA A 343 -1.92 -13.94 -5.75
C ALA A 343 -2.80 -13.01 -6.61
N ARG A 344 -3.45 -12.02 -5.99
CA ARG A 344 -4.33 -11.08 -6.69
C ARG A 344 -3.57 -10.13 -7.61
N TYR A 345 -2.49 -9.50 -7.14
CA TYR A 345 -1.77 -8.58 -8.02
C TYR A 345 -0.98 -9.29 -9.11
N ALA A 346 -0.52 -10.52 -8.88
CA ALA A 346 0.05 -11.33 -9.97
C ALA A 346 -0.99 -11.67 -11.04
N ALA A 347 -2.20 -12.11 -10.61
CA ALA A 347 -3.30 -12.40 -11.54
C ALA A 347 -3.77 -11.16 -12.31
N GLY A 348 -3.93 -10.01 -11.62
CA GLY A 348 -4.34 -8.76 -12.26
C GLY A 348 -3.27 -8.19 -13.20
N THR A 349 -1.98 -8.30 -12.85
CA THR A 349 -0.88 -7.92 -13.76
C THR A 349 -0.94 -8.75 -15.04
N ARG A 350 -1.16 -10.05 -14.91
CA ARG A 350 -1.31 -10.94 -16.06
C ARG A 350 -2.53 -10.57 -16.93
N GLU A 351 -3.67 -10.28 -16.31
CA GLU A 351 -4.88 -9.83 -17.02
C GLU A 351 -4.63 -8.56 -17.84
N ILE A 352 -3.98 -7.53 -17.23
CA ILE A 352 -3.60 -6.30 -17.93
C ILE A 352 -2.73 -6.61 -19.17
N LEU A 353 -1.77 -7.53 -19.04
CA LEU A 353 -0.91 -7.92 -20.15
C LEU A 353 -1.67 -8.73 -21.23
N GLU A 354 -2.56 -9.64 -20.83
CA GLU A 354 -3.41 -10.39 -21.75
C GLU A 354 -4.29 -9.43 -22.58
N ASP A 355 -4.90 -8.44 -21.94
CA ASP A 355 -5.71 -7.42 -22.63
C ASP A 355 -4.84 -6.56 -23.57
N HIS A 356 -3.69 -6.08 -23.08
CA HIS A 356 -2.78 -5.26 -23.88
C HIS A 356 -2.30 -5.99 -25.15
N PHE A 357 -1.83 -7.23 -25.03
CA PHE A 357 -1.34 -8.01 -26.17
C PHE A 357 -2.46 -8.53 -27.06
N GLY A 358 -3.63 -8.81 -26.50
CA GLY A 358 -4.81 -9.22 -27.22
C GLY A 358 -5.53 -8.08 -27.95
N GLY A 359 -5.16 -6.83 -27.69
CA GLY A 359 -5.83 -5.64 -28.22
C GLY A 359 -7.23 -5.42 -27.62
N SER A 360 -7.50 -6.03 -26.48
CA SER A 360 -8.71 -5.79 -25.68
C SER A 360 -8.54 -4.54 -24.84
N PRO A 361 -9.61 -3.82 -24.50
CA PRO A 361 -9.52 -2.69 -23.58
C PRO A 361 -9.15 -3.19 -22.18
N ILE A 362 -8.14 -2.56 -21.58
CA ILE A 362 -7.83 -2.74 -20.16
C ILE A 362 -9.04 -2.27 -19.34
N ARG A 363 -9.37 -2.95 -18.27
CA ARG A 363 -10.50 -2.58 -17.39
C ARG A 363 -10.37 -1.14 -16.90
N ASP A 364 -11.51 -0.45 -16.89
CA ASP A 364 -11.59 0.94 -16.43
C ASP A 364 -11.06 1.11 -14.98
N GLU A 365 -11.26 0.14 -14.12
CA GLU A 365 -10.78 0.16 -12.74
C GLU A 365 -9.26 0.10 -12.61
N TYR A 366 -8.56 -0.44 -13.61
CA TYR A 366 -7.10 -0.53 -13.61
C TYR A 366 -6.43 0.71 -14.21
N LEU A 367 -7.15 1.48 -15.03
CA LEU A 367 -6.59 2.59 -15.76
C LEU A 367 -6.33 3.81 -14.85
N ILE A 368 -5.16 4.41 -15.01
CA ILE A 368 -4.76 5.70 -14.41
C ILE A 368 -4.53 6.73 -15.52
N VAL A 369 -3.79 6.34 -16.57
CA VAL A 369 -3.57 7.16 -17.78
C VAL A 369 -3.88 6.30 -18.99
N ASP A 370 -4.70 6.80 -19.89
CA ASP A 370 -4.95 6.21 -21.20
C ASP A 370 -5.34 7.28 -22.21
N GLY A 371 -4.97 7.06 -23.49
CA GLY A 371 -5.30 7.99 -24.56
C GLY A 371 -4.79 9.43 -24.33
N GLY A 372 -3.67 9.59 -23.64
CA GLY A 372 -3.04 10.91 -23.37
C GLY A 372 -3.77 11.76 -22.32
N LYS A 373 -4.49 11.14 -21.38
CA LYS A 373 -5.18 11.83 -20.27
C LYS A 373 -5.33 10.89 -19.06
N LEU A 374 -5.67 11.45 -17.90
CA LEU A 374 -6.14 10.66 -16.76
C LEU A 374 -7.41 9.91 -17.18
N ALA A 375 -7.48 8.62 -16.89
CA ALA A 375 -8.53 7.72 -17.34
C ALA A 375 -8.92 6.73 -16.26
N GLY A 376 -10.14 6.17 -16.41
CA GLY A 376 -10.66 5.16 -15.51
C GLY A 376 -10.99 5.64 -14.10
N THR A 377 -11.57 4.74 -13.31
CA THR A 377 -11.92 5.03 -11.91
C THR A 377 -10.70 5.06 -10.99
N GLY A 378 -9.60 4.39 -11.38
CA GLY A 378 -8.32 4.45 -10.68
C GLY A 378 -7.75 5.86 -10.64
N ALA A 379 -7.90 6.62 -11.72
CA ALA A 379 -7.41 8.00 -11.84
C ALA A 379 -8.03 8.98 -10.83
N HIS A 380 -9.18 8.67 -10.22
CA HIS A 380 -9.78 9.49 -9.17
C HIS A 380 -8.86 9.69 -7.97
N SER A 381 -7.96 8.73 -7.71
CA SER A 381 -6.96 8.85 -6.65
C SER A 381 -5.87 9.88 -6.97
N TYR A 382 -5.69 10.23 -8.23
CA TYR A 382 -4.63 11.12 -8.73
C TYR A 382 -5.17 12.45 -9.28
N SER A 383 -6.48 12.61 -9.36
CA SER A 383 -7.12 13.85 -9.78
C SER A 383 -7.21 14.84 -8.63
N THR A 384 -6.79 16.09 -8.88
CA THR A 384 -6.91 17.22 -7.95
C THR A 384 -8.25 17.96 -8.05
N ARG A 385 -9.22 17.43 -8.82
CA ARG A 385 -10.55 18.05 -9.03
C ARG A 385 -11.67 17.21 -8.46
#